data_9b5035a6b6e68dc8f627d49baf8e7eec
#
_entry.id   9b5035a6b6e68dc8f627d49baf8e7eec
#
_cell.length_a   1.000
_cell.length_b   1.000
_cell.length_c   1.000
_cell.angle_alpha   90.00
_cell.angle_beta   90.00
_cell.angle_gamma   90.00
#
_symmetry.space_group_name_H-M   'P 1'
#
loop_
_entity.id
_entity.type
_entity.pdbx_description
1 polymer ?
#
loop_
_entity_poly.entity_id
_entity_poly.type
_entity_poly.pdbx_seq_one_letter_code
_entity_poly.pdbx_strand_id
1 'polypeptide(L)'
;PTTHNPQPTTYNLQPTTHNRQQTTDNRQQTTAPPLQIQNHFKIFENLNHKNMAIVSAPYTITGTIGDLTFYVDQDKVNRVKTKGKPGITKEQTTSNPTFNPIKKHGKEFGQAAKKSRIFRFLANRFMMRAKDVSTAGRANKLLFEILEEDLLNERGERTVENGLNTKEGVSLLVGFEGNRTKPLEKTLKINGKWDTKSETFNLSSLSLLEDIEWPETASQVHLAVAQSNWDYINDTFETAYSEEVVYNKEDKTIDITMKPEKLKGDQLVLLFVFIGFSENYKKKIRPLKRSFNSVTIQQILKHNPI
;
A
#
# COMPACT_ATOMS: atom_id res chain seq x y z
N PRO A 1 3.45 34.75 -49.64
CA PRO A 1 3.95 33.69 -48.75
C PRO A 1 2.78 32.78 -48.35
N THR A 2 2.80 31.63 -48.99
CA THR A 2 1.77 30.60 -48.91
C THR A 2 2.10 29.66 -47.74
N THR A 3 1.18 29.55 -46.82
CA THR A 3 1.20 28.57 -45.74
C THR A 3 0.68 27.22 -46.23
N HIS A 4 1.51 26.17 -46.20
CA HIS A 4 1.10 24.80 -46.42
C HIS A 4 0.84 24.11 -45.06
N ASN A 5 -0.40 23.63 -44.92
CA ASN A 5 -0.87 22.81 -43.82
C ASN A 5 -0.95 21.35 -44.29
N PRO A 6 -0.25 20.35 -43.70
CA PRO A 6 -0.44 18.95 -44.06
C PRO A 6 -1.57 18.31 -43.26
N GLN A 7 -2.50 17.68 -43.98
CA GLN A 7 -3.59 16.87 -43.40
C GLN A 7 -3.13 15.50 -42.95
N PRO A 8 -3.77 14.91 -41.94
CA PRO A 8 -3.44 13.58 -41.42
C PRO A 8 -4.04 12.47 -42.30
N THR A 9 -3.21 11.49 -42.65
CA THR A 9 -3.58 10.28 -43.39
C THR A 9 -4.14 9.24 -42.44
N THR A 10 -5.42 8.89 -42.61
CA THR A 10 -6.08 7.76 -41.93
C THR A 10 -5.76 6.45 -42.63
N TYR A 11 -5.20 5.47 -41.92
CA TYR A 11 -5.07 4.10 -42.38
C TYR A 11 -6.26 3.25 -41.91
N ASN A 12 -7.06 2.80 -42.90
CA ASN A 12 -8.12 1.79 -42.70
C ASN A 12 -7.49 0.38 -42.77
N LEU A 13 -7.56 -0.37 -41.69
CA LEU A 13 -7.24 -1.80 -41.67
C LEU A 13 -8.56 -2.61 -41.66
N GLN A 14 -8.83 -3.31 -42.72
CA GLN A 14 -9.92 -4.29 -42.80
C GLN A 14 -9.46 -5.65 -42.24
N PRO A 15 -10.33 -6.38 -41.54
CA PRO A 15 -10.00 -7.73 -41.04
C PRO A 15 -10.24 -8.80 -42.13
N THR A 16 -9.22 -9.60 -42.41
CA THR A 16 -9.32 -10.80 -43.25
C THR A 16 -9.86 -11.97 -42.43
N THR A 17 -11.03 -12.43 -42.84
CA THR A 17 -11.65 -13.69 -42.37
C THR A 17 -11.03 -14.88 -43.09
N HIS A 18 -10.45 -15.81 -42.33
CA HIS A 18 -10.07 -17.14 -42.85
C HIS A 18 -11.13 -18.16 -42.47
N ASN A 19 -11.84 -18.62 -43.53
CA ASN A 19 -12.69 -19.80 -43.50
C ASN A 19 -11.83 -21.06 -43.35
N ARG A 20 -12.12 -21.89 -42.36
CA ARG A 20 -11.59 -23.27 -42.32
C ARG A 20 -12.78 -24.25 -42.29
N GLN A 21 -12.82 -25.05 -43.36
CA GLN A 21 -13.79 -26.10 -43.66
C GLN A 21 -13.77 -27.21 -42.59
N GLN A 22 -14.97 -27.65 -42.19
CA GLN A 22 -15.20 -28.85 -41.42
C GLN A 22 -15.09 -30.09 -42.33
N THR A 23 -14.26 -31.05 -41.95
CA THR A 23 -14.36 -32.43 -42.43
C THR A 23 -15.00 -33.29 -41.38
N THR A 24 -16.17 -33.81 -41.70
CA THR A 24 -16.87 -34.84 -40.96
C THR A 24 -16.20 -36.19 -41.17
N ASP A 25 -15.87 -36.88 -40.06
CA ASP A 25 -15.52 -38.30 -40.13
C ASP A 25 -16.39 -39.09 -39.16
N ASN A 26 -17.21 -39.96 -39.74
CA ASN A 26 -18.08 -40.91 -39.05
C ASN A 26 -17.23 -42.09 -38.54
N ARG A 27 -17.27 -42.40 -37.23
CA ARG A 27 -17.01 -43.76 -36.76
C ARG A 27 -17.89 -44.18 -35.60
N GLN A 28 -18.39 -45.33 -35.76
CA GLN A 28 -19.41 -46.11 -35.06
C GLN A 28 -19.19 -46.26 -33.55
N GLN A 29 -20.34 -46.33 -32.90
CA GLN A 29 -20.55 -46.70 -31.48
C GLN A 29 -20.15 -48.16 -31.24
N THR A 30 -19.37 -48.37 -30.18
CA THR A 30 -19.31 -49.63 -29.44
C THR A 30 -19.61 -49.35 -27.98
N THR A 31 -20.68 -49.93 -27.49
CA THR A 31 -21.13 -49.89 -26.08
C THR A 31 -20.26 -50.78 -25.21
N ALA A 32 -19.74 -50.25 -24.10
CA ALA A 32 -19.24 -51.01 -22.96
C ALA A 32 -19.75 -50.38 -21.66
N PRO A 33 -19.92 -51.19 -20.58
CA PRO A 33 -20.78 -50.84 -19.43
C PRO A 33 -20.15 -49.93 -18.42
N PRO A 34 -20.92 -49.38 -17.45
CA PRO A 34 -20.47 -48.31 -16.58
C PRO A 34 -19.63 -48.83 -15.42
N LEU A 35 -18.37 -48.38 -15.34
CA LEU A 35 -17.59 -48.46 -14.13
C LEU A 35 -17.63 -47.08 -13.43
N GLN A 36 -18.39 -47.05 -12.36
CA GLN A 36 -18.28 -46.02 -11.33
C GLN A 36 -16.87 -46.05 -10.73
N ILE A 37 -16.40 -44.89 -10.30
CA ILE A 37 -15.11 -44.54 -9.72
C ILE A 37 -14.17 -43.87 -10.73
N GLN A 38 -14.52 -42.68 -11.13
CA GLN A 38 -13.54 -41.69 -11.61
C GLN A 38 -14.03 -40.26 -11.42
N ASN A 39 -14.17 -39.84 -10.18
CA ASN A 39 -14.36 -38.43 -9.86
C ASN A 39 -13.48 -38.06 -8.66
N HIS A 40 -12.18 -38.22 -8.78
CA HIS A 40 -11.24 -37.63 -7.82
C HIS A 40 -9.87 -37.55 -8.48
N PHE A 41 -9.65 -36.66 -9.38
CA PHE A 41 -8.32 -36.09 -9.72
C PHE A 41 -8.38 -35.34 -11.04
N LYS A 42 -9.17 -34.26 -11.11
CA LYS A 42 -8.89 -33.16 -12.05
C LYS A 42 -8.21 -32.05 -11.29
N ILE A 43 -6.93 -32.24 -10.95
CA ILE A 43 -6.11 -31.21 -10.27
C ILE A 43 -4.94 -30.75 -11.16
N PHE A 44 -4.76 -31.25 -12.37
CA PHE A 44 -3.56 -30.95 -13.15
C PHE A 44 -3.84 -30.52 -14.59
N GLU A 45 -4.50 -29.40 -14.77
CA GLU A 45 -4.43 -28.64 -16.02
C GLU A 45 -4.50 -27.14 -15.72
N ASN A 46 -3.38 -26.60 -15.24
CA ASN A 46 -2.91 -25.21 -15.35
C ASN A 46 -1.63 -25.04 -14.55
N LEU A 47 -0.59 -25.79 -14.91
CA LEU A 47 0.75 -25.67 -14.33
C LEU A 47 1.61 -24.72 -15.19
N ASN A 48 1.26 -23.45 -15.17
CA ASN A 48 2.24 -22.39 -15.37
C ASN A 48 1.92 -21.26 -14.39
N HIS A 49 2.69 -21.19 -13.34
CA HIS A 49 2.80 -20.26 -12.23
C HIS A 49 2.30 -20.75 -10.87
N LYS A 50 3.29 -21.15 -10.11
CA LYS A 50 3.35 -21.36 -8.65
C LYS A 50 2.88 -22.74 -8.18
N ASN A 51 3.84 -23.50 -7.66
CA ASN A 51 3.72 -24.77 -6.92
C ASN A 51 2.85 -24.63 -5.65
N MET A 52 1.64 -24.07 -5.76
CA MET A 52 0.71 -23.83 -4.67
C MET A 52 -0.69 -24.23 -5.08
N ALA A 53 -1.40 -24.94 -4.18
CA ALA A 53 -2.80 -25.31 -4.36
C ALA A 53 -3.60 -24.97 -3.10
N ILE A 54 -4.93 -24.83 -3.25
CA ILE A 54 -5.87 -24.69 -2.13
C ILE A 54 -6.25 -26.10 -1.65
N VAL A 55 -6.27 -26.29 -0.33
CA VAL A 55 -6.70 -27.52 0.29
C VAL A 55 -8.15 -27.39 0.71
N SER A 56 -9.05 -28.12 0.06
CA SER A 56 -10.46 -28.21 0.45
C SER A 56 -10.63 -29.42 1.37
N ALA A 57 -10.65 -29.17 2.68
CA ALA A 57 -10.83 -30.19 3.71
C ALA A 57 -11.68 -29.62 4.86
N PRO A 58 -12.46 -30.44 5.57
CA PRO A 58 -13.27 -29.99 6.70
C PRO A 58 -12.41 -29.59 7.93
N TYR A 59 -11.11 -29.83 7.88
CA TYR A 59 -10.14 -29.51 8.93
C TYR A 59 -8.92 -28.82 8.34
N THR A 60 -8.24 -28.06 9.14
CA THR A 60 -7.01 -27.32 8.76
C THR A 60 -5.80 -28.21 8.98
N ILE A 61 -4.98 -28.35 7.94
CA ILE A 61 -3.69 -29.05 8.03
C ILE A 61 -2.58 -27.98 8.01
N THR A 62 -1.61 -28.10 8.91
CA THR A 62 -0.40 -27.27 8.91
C THR A 62 0.84 -28.12 9.14
N GLY A 63 1.96 -27.75 8.54
CA GLY A 63 3.22 -28.50 8.65
C GLY A 63 3.69 -29.05 7.32
N THR A 64 4.76 -29.86 7.36
CA THR A 64 5.37 -30.47 6.15
C THR A 64 5.22 -31.98 6.20
N ILE A 65 4.71 -32.55 5.12
CA ILE A 65 4.56 -33.98 4.93
C ILE A 65 5.25 -34.34 3.60
N GLY A 66 6.35 -35.07 3.67
CA GLY A 66 7.18 -35.38 2.52
C GLY A 66 7.65 -34.09 1.81
N ASP A 67 7.30 -33.92 0.55
CA ASP A 67 7.67 -32.76 -0.26
C ASP A 67 6.58 -31.67 -0.26
N LEU A 68 5.55 -31.78 0.55
CA LEU A 68 4.45 -30.82 0.62
C LEU A 68 4.47 -30.08 1.95
N THR A 69 4.34 -28.75 1.88
CA THR A 69 4.18 -27.86 3.04
C THR A 69 2.78 -27.29 3.02
N PHE A 70 2.00 -27.57 4.07
CA PHE A 70 0.66 -27.06 4.32
C PHE A 70 0.73 -25.85 5.23
N TYR A 71 -0.01 -24.80 4.91
CA TYR A 71 -0.07 -23.58 5.72
C TYR A 71 -1.42 -22.86 5.51
N VAL A 72 -1.76 -22.02 6.46
CA VAL A 72 -2.93 -21.13 6.35
C VAL A 72 -2.42 -19.76 5.97
N ASP A 73 -3.00 -19.16 4.92
CA ASP A 73 -2.66 -17.82 4.50
C ASP A 73 -3.34 -16.75 5.37
N GLN A 74 -3.07 -15.46 5.03
CA GLN A 74 -3.63 -14.32 5.75
C GLN A 74 -5.17 -14.22 5.63
N ASP A 75 -5.73 -14.81 4.57
CA ASP A 75 -7.17 -14.87 4.30
C ASP A 75 -7.82 -16.09 4.95
N LYS A 76 -7.08 -16.83 5.80
CA LYS A 76 -7.49 -18.06 6.47
C LYS A 76 -7.80 -19.22 5.52
N VAL A 77 -7.27 -19.18 4.32
CA VAL A 77 -7.38 -20.26 3.34
C VAL A 77 -6.27 -21.27 3.57
N ASN A 78 -6.64 -22.56 3.64
CA ASN A 78 -5.69 -23.65 3.77
C ASN A 78 -5.01 -23.91 2.42
N ARG A 79 -3.68 -23.79 2.36
CA ARG A 79 -2.89 -23.94 1.14
C ARG A 79 -1.81 -24.99 1.29
N VAL A 80 -1.44 -25.56 0.16
CA VAL A 80 -0.31 -26.47 0.04
C VAL A 80 0.66 -25.96 -1.02
N LYS A 81 1.94 -26.10 -0.76
CA LYS A 81 3.00 -25.84 -1.74
C LYS A 81 4.03 -26.96 -1.69
N THR A 82 4.72 -27.18 -2.79
CA THR A 82 5.88 -28.08 -2.80
C THR A 82 6.98 -27.49 -1.93
N LYS A 83 7.68 -28.37 -1.20
CA LYS A 83 8.90 -28.00 -0.47
C LYS A 83 9.90 -27.43 -1.47
N GLY A 84 10.39 -26.23 -1.21
CA GLY A 84 11.43 -25.63 -2.05
C GLY A 84 12.66 -26.54 -2.14
N LYS A 85 13.30 -26.56 -3.30
CA LYS A 85 14.63 -27.18 -3.38
C LYS A 85 15.55 -26.53 -2.36
N PRO A 86 16.53 -27.26 -1.79
CA PRO A 86 17.54 -26.65 -0.94
C PRO A 86 18.11 -25.43 -1.67
N GLY A 87 17.95 -24.28 -1.06
CA GLY A 87 18.48 -23.04 -1.61
C GLY A 87 19.99 -22.99 -1.51
N ILE A 88 20.59 -21.96 -2.06
CA ILE A 88 22.00 -21.63 -1.89
C ILE A 88 22.29 -21.47 -0.39
N THR A 89 23.31 -22.15 0.11
CA THR A 89 23.66 -22.08 1.53
C THR A 89 24.23 -20.71 1.89
N LYS A 90 24.21 -20.37 3.17
CA LYS A 90 24.80 -19.12 3.68
C LYS A 90 26.30 -19.06 3.32
N GLU A 91 27.00 -20.16 3.44
CA GLU A 91 28.43 -20.28 3.11
C GLU A 91 28.67 -20.01 1.63
N GLN A 92 27.90 -20.61 0.74
CA GLN A 92 27.96 -20.37 -0.70
C GLN A 92 27.68 -18.90 -1.03
N THR A 93 26.65 -18.31 -0.39
CA THR A 93 26.35 -16.89 -0.58
C THR A 93 27.47 -15.99 -0.10
N THR A 94 28.12 -16.36 1.01
CA THR A 94 29.19 -15.56 1.63
C THR A 94 30.49 -15.65 0.83
N SER A 95 30.90 -16.80 0.36
CA SER A 95 32.20 -17.04 -0.28
C SER A 95 32.24 -16.68 -1.76
N ASN A 96 31.10 -16.77 -2.48
CA ASN A 96 31.08 -16.57 -3.93
C ASN A 96 30.83 -15.09 -4.28
N PRO A 97 31.76 -14.43 -5.00
CA PRO A 97 31.64 -13.03 -5.44
C PRO A 97 30.41 -12.73 -6.33
N THR A 98 29.88 -13.72 -7.03
CA THR A 98 28.66 -13.61 -7.86
C THR A 98 27.47 -13.10 -7.05
N PHE A 99 27.44 -13.36 -5.73
CA PHE A 99 26.38 -12.90 -4.83
C PHE A 99 26.62 -11.52 -4.21
N ASN A 100 27.71 -10.83 -4.55
CA ASN A 100 28.00 -9.49 -4.00
C ASN A 100 26.86 -8.48 -4.26
N PRO A 101 26.22 -8.43 -5.46
CA PRO A 101 25.09 -7.52 -5.68
C PRO A 101 23.90 -7.82 -4.75
N ILE A 102 23.64 -9.10 -4.47
CA ILE A 102 22.57 -9.53 -3.55
C ILE A 102 22.89 -9.12 -2.11
N LYS A 103 24.16 -9.26 -1.69
CA LYS A 103 24.61 -8.84 -0.36
C LYS A 103 24.47 -7.33 -0.20
N LYS A 104 24.94 -6.54 -1.19
CA LYS A 104 24.81 -5.08 -1.21
C LYS A 104 23.37 -4.65 -1.09
N HIS A 105 22.46 -5.23 -1.92
CA HIS A 105 21.03 -4.96 -1.85
C HIS A 105 20.43 -5.36 -0.49
N GLY A 106 20.80 -6.52 0.06
CA GLY A 106 20.32 -6.98 1.37
C GLY A 106 20.75 -6.06 2.51
N LYS A 107 21.99 -5.49 2.45
CA LYS A 107 22.47 -4.51 3.41
C LYS A 107 21.65 -3.23 3.38
N GLU A 108 21.44 -2.65 2.20
CA GLU A 108 20.65 -1.44 2.00
C GLU A 108 19.19 -1.65 2.41
N PHE A 109 18.58 -2.76 1.98
CA PHE A 109 17.21 -3.10 2.38
C PHE A 109 17.07 -3.24 3.90
N GLY A 110 18.07 -3.83 4.57
CA GLY A 110 18.10 -3.94 6.03
C GLY A 110 18.16 -2.58 6.72
N GLN A 111 18.90 -1.61 6.19
CA GLN A 111 18.97 -0.22 6.69
C GLN A 111 17.63 0.48 6.47
N ALA A 112 17.09 0.44 5.26
CA ALA A 112 15.79 1.04 4.95
C ALA A 112 14.67 0.47 5.83
N ALA A 113 14.66 -0.84 6.10
CA ALA A 113 13.69 -1.48 6.98
C ALA A 113 13.77 -1.02 8.44
N LYS A 114 14.98 -0.74 8.96
CA LYS A 114 15.17 -0.15 10.30
C LYS A 114 14.57 1.24 10.37
N LYS A 115 14.89 2.13 9.42
CA LYS A 115 14.32 3.48 9.34
C LYS A 115 12.81 3.46 9.14
N SER A 116 12.31 2.55 8.30
CA SER A 116 10.88 2.34 8.09
C SER A 116 10.13 1.98 9.36
N ARG A 117 10.76 1.31 10.31
CA ARG A 117 10.15 1.05 11.62
C ARG A 117 9.83 2.37 12.33
N ILE A 118 10.76 3.31 12.37
CA ILE A 118 10.57 4.62 13.00
C ILE A 118 9.56 5.45 12.23
N PHE A 119 9.71 5.54 10.91
CA PHE A 119 8.76 6.22 10.03
C PHE A 119 7.30 5.83 10.30
N ARG A 120 7.02 4.55 10.53
CA ARG A 120 5.66 4.07 10.84
C ARG A 120 5.15 4.44 12.24
N PHE A 121 6.03 4.95 13.12
CA PHE A 121 5.63 5.49 14.42
C PHE A 121 5.33 6.99 14.38
N LEU A 122 5.73 7.68 13.30
CA LEU A 122 5.29 9.05 13.07
C LEU A 122 3.75 9.06 13.00
N ALA A 123 3.12 10.00 13.71
CA ALA A 123 1.66 10.06 13.84
C ALA A 123 1.00 8.72 14.23
N ASN A 124 1.62 7.96 15.13
CA ASN A 124 1.20 6.59 15.49
C ASN A 124 -0.28 6.51 15.92
N ARG A 125 -0.81 7.53 16.60
CA ARG A 125 -2.24 7.59 16.99
C ARG A 125 -3.15 7.45 15.77
N PHE A 126 -2.82 8.09 14.64
CA PHE A 126 -3.58 8.00 13.40
C PHE A 126 -3.29 6.68 12.66
N MET A 127 -2.02 6.31 12.56
CA MET A 127 -1.60 5.06 11.91
C MET A 127 -2.28 3.84 12.51
N MET A 128 -2.40 3.76 13.84
CA MET A 128 -3.09 2.63 14.50
C MET A 128 -4.57 2.56 14.17
N ARG A 129 -5.20 3.70 13.86
CA ARG A 129 -6.64 3.81 13.54
C ARG A 129 -6.95 3.66 12.05
N ALA A 130 -5.95 3.75 11.14
CA ALA A 130 -6.19 3.76 9.70
C ALA A 130 -5.26 2.84 8.89
N LYS A 131 -4.22 2.21 9.48
CA LYS A 131 -3.30 1.36 8.72
C LYS A 131 -3.96 0.09 8.18
N ASP A 132 -3.62 -0.29 6.95
CA ASP A 132 -3.94 -1.58 6.38
C ASP A 132 -2.85 -2.63 6.68
N VAL A 133 -3.06 -3.87 6.21
CA VAL A 133 -2.12 -4.99 6.41
C VAL A 133 -0.82 -4.82 5.62
N SER A 134 -0.82 -4.06 4.55
CA SER A 134 0.32 -3.87 3.64
C SER A 134 1.18 -2.65 3.98
N THR A 135 0.76 -1.80 4.93
CA THR A 135 1.43 -0.54 5.30
C THR A 135 2.92 -0.73 5.60
N ALA A 136 3.27 -1.80 6.34
CA ALA A 136 4.68 -2.07 6.67
C ALA A 136 5.55 -2.37 5.44
N GLY A 137 5.02 -3.15 4.51
CA GLY A 137 5.71 -3.47 3.25
C GLY A 137 5.88 -2.22 2.37
N ARG A 138 4.83 -1.38 2.27
CA ARG A 138 4.88 -0.13 1.51
C ARG A 138 5.86 0.87 2.13
N ALA A 139 5.88 1.00 3.46
CA ALA A 139 6.84 1.85 4.14
C ALA A 139 8.28 1.37 3.92
N ASN A 140 8.53 0.05 3.94
CA ASN A 140 9.86 -0.49 3.62
C ASN A 140 10.27 -0.17 2.18
N LYS A 141 9.33 -0.31 1.22
CA LYS A 141 9.57 0.01 -0.19
C LYS A 141 9.88 1.50 -0.35
N LEU A 142 9.07 2.38 0.23
CA LEU A 142 9.26 3.82 0.19
C LEU A 142 10.65 4.22 0.74
N LEU A 143 11.02 3.73 1.91
CA LEU A 143 12.32 4.07 2.52
C LEU A 143 13.50 3.49 1.73
N PHE A 144 13.27 2.39 1.01
CA PHE A 144 14.27 1.86 0.09
C PHE A 144 14.39 2.74 -1.18
N GLU A 145 13.28 3.21 -1.75
CA GLU A 145 13.26 4.17 -2.86
C GLU A 145 13.97 5.48 -2.47
N ILE A 146 13.73 5.99 -1.26
CA ILE A 146 14.44 7.16 -0.73
C ILE A 146 15.95 6.90 -0.59
N LEU A 147 16.35 5.72 -0.11
CA LEU A 147 17.75 5.32 -0.03
C LEU A 147 18.41 5.30 -1.42
N GLU A 148 17.65 4.95 -2.48
CA GLU A 148 18.16 4.95 -3.85
C GLU A 148 18.51 6.35 -4.38
N GLU A 149 17.97 7.41 -3.76
CA GLU A 149 18.28 8.81 -4.05
C GLU A 149 19.58 9.30 -3.36
N ASP A 150 20.27 8.44 -2.62
CA ASP A 150 21.63 8.73 -2.13
C ASP A 150 22.62 8.73 -3.30
N LEU A 151 23.00 9.91 -3.74
CA LEU A 151 23.96 10.14 -4.83
C LEU A 151 25.40 10.25 -4.34
N LEU A 152 25.65 10.23 -3.03
CA LEU A 152 26.98 10.38 -2.44
C LEU A 152 27.70 9.05 -2.31
N ASN A 153 26.96 7.96 -2.09
CA ASN A 153 27.51 6.65 -1.83
C ASN A 153 27.26 5.67 -2.97
N GLU A 154 28.19 4.72 -3.14
CA GLU A 154 27.99 3.62 -4.08
C GLU A 154 26.94 2.62 -3.56
N ARG A 155 26.39 1.86 -4.49
CA ARG A 155 25.46 0.77 -4.18
C ARG A 155 26.06 -0.20 -3.15
N GLY A 156 25.33 -0.42 -2.08
CA GLY A 156 25.72 -1.23 -0.93
C GLY A 156 26.12 -0.39 0.29
N GLU A 157 26.40 0.91 0.10
CA GLU A 157 26.72 1.86 1.16
C GLU A 157 25.76 3.05 1.24
N ARG A 158 24.77 3.10 0.36
CA ARG A 158 23.73 4.14 0.34
C ARG A 158 22.91 4.12 1.62
N THR A 159 22.45 5.31 2.04
CA THR A 159 21.71 5.51 3.30
C THR A 159 20.42 6.27 3.06
N VAL A 160 19.42 6.03 3.91
CA VAL A 160 18.15 6.77 3.87
C VAL A 160 18.38 8.23 4.25
N GLU A 161 19.31 8.49 5.14
CA GLU A 161 19.67 9.83 5.60
C GLU A 161 20.12 10.73 4.44
N ASN A 162 21.05 10.23 3.63
CA ASN A 162 21.51 10.97 2.45
C ASN A 162 20.41 11.10 1.40
N GLY A 163 19.61 10.06 1.21
CA GLY A 163 18.45 10.14 0.31
C GLY A 163 17.44 11.19 0.76
N LEU A 164 17.16 11.30 2.06
CA LEU A 164 16.29 12.35 2.62
C LEU A 164 16.89 13.76 2.50
N ASN A 165 18.21 13.91 2.38
CA ASN A 165 18.85 15.20 2.14
C ASN A 165 18.66 15.69 0.70
N THR A 166 18.22 14.83 -0.22
CA THR A 166 17.87 15.23 -1.60
C THR A 166 16.45 15.73 -1.69
N LYS A 167 16.18 16.61 -2.64
CA LYS A 167 14.83 17.12 -2.90
C LYS A 167 13.91 16.00 -3.42
N GLU A 168 14.44 15.14 -4.25
CA GLU A 168 13.75 14.00 -4.85
C GLU A 168 13.36 13.00 -3.78
N GLY A 169 14.31 12.57 -2.94
CA GLY A 169 14.04 11.58 -1.89
C GLY A 169 13.05 12.07 -0.85
N VAL A 170 13.16 13.31 -0.37
CA VAL A 170 12.22 13.83 0.62
C VAL A 170 10.81 13.98 0.02
N SER A 171 10.69 14.31 -1.27
CA SER A 171 9.40 14.46 -1.94
C SER A 171 8.59 13.16 -2.00
N LEU A 172 9.25 11.99 -2.01
CA LEU A 172 8.61 10.68 -2.02
C LEU A 172 7.75 10.41 -0.78
N LEU A 173 7.98 11.15 0.32
CA LEU A 173 7.18 11.00 1.54
C LEU A 173 5.75 11.50 1.39
N VAL A 174 5.54 12.51 0.52
CA VAL A 174 4.22 13.12 0.31
C VAL A 174 3.31 12.14 -0.43
N GLY A 175 2.07 12.01 0.03
CA GLY A 175 1.12 11.07 -0.52
C GLY A 175 1.26 9.64 0.03
N PHE A 176 2.13 9.40 1.03
CA PHE A 176 2.16 8.09 1.68
C PHE A 176 0.86 7.84 2.44
N GLU A 177 0.14 6.81 2.01
CA GLU A 177 -1.13 6.40 2.59
C GLU A 177 -0.96 5.30 3.63
N GLY A 178 -1.47 5.50 4.84
CA GLY A 178 -1.55 4.43 5.84
C GLY A 178 -2.52 3.33 5.43
N ASN A 179 -3.59 3.68 4.71
CA ASN A 179 -4.59 2.75 4.19
C ASN A 179 -4.76 2.92 2.67
N ARG A 180 -4.16 2.02 1.90
CA ARG A 180 -4.26 2.05 0.44
C ARG A 180 -5.68 1.82 -0.09
N THR A 181 -6.55 1.13 0.67
CA THR A 181 -7.93 0.86 0.25
C THR A 181 -8.86 2.05 0.45
N LYS A 182 -8.46 2.99 1.29
CA LYS A 182 -9.16 4.25 1.56
C LYS A 182 -8.17 5.41 1.51
N PRO A 183 -7.67 5.79 0.32
CA PRO A 183 -6.79 6.95 0.16
C PRO A 183 -7.55 8.23 0.51
N LEU A 184 -6.82 9.24 1.01
CA LEU A 184 -7.42 10.49 1.45
C LEU A 184 -8.21 11.17 0.33
N GLU A 185 -7.65 11.25 -0.86
CA GLU A 185 -8.28 11.89 -2.03
C GLU A 185 -9.65 11.32 -2.39
N LYS A 186 -9.87 10.00 -2.15
CA LYS A 186 -11.17 9.37 -2.36
C LYS A 186 -12.11 9.56 -1.19
N THR A 187 -11.55 9.64 0.02
CA THR A 187 -12.35 9.74 1.25
C THR A 187 -12.78 11.18 1.53
N LEU A 188 -11.92 12.14 1.18
CA LEU A 188 -12.16 13.59 1.30
C LEU A 188 -11.87 14.24 -0.06
N LYS A 189 -12.90 14.69 -0.77
CA LYS A 189 -12.81 15.18 -2.14
C LYS A 189 -12.26 16.60 -2.27
N ILE A 190 -12.20 17.33 -1.17
CA ILE A 190 -11.60 18.67 -1.12
C ILE A 190 -10.20 18.64 -0.51
N ASN A 191 -9.34 19.53 -0.98
CA ASN A 191 -7.99 19.67 -0.48
C ASN A 191 -7.92 20.75 0.60
N GLY A 192 -7.45 20.36 1.78
CA GLY A 192 -7.13 21.32 2.82
C GLY A 192 -5.83 22.05 2.53
N LYS A 193 -5.69 23.25 3.11
CA LYS A 193 -4.51 24.10 2.97
C LYS A 193 -3.86 24.34 4.34
N TRP A 194 -2.53 24.21 4.36
CA TRP A 194 -1.75 24.60 5.52
C TRP A 194 -1.40 26.08 5.45
N ASP A 195 -1.77 26.83 6.49
CA ASP A 195 -1.31 28.21 6.67
C ASP A 195 -0.08 28.22 7.60
N THR A 196 1.07 28.58 7.03
CA THR A 196 2.35 28.61 7.77
C THR A 196 2.44 29.74 8.81
N LYS A 197 1.64 30.80 8.67
CA LYS A 197 1.64 31.93 9.61
C LYS A 197 0.89 31.59 10.92
N SER A 198 -0.29 31.02 10.77
CA SER A 198 -1.13 30.62 11.91
C SER A 198 -0.82 29.22 12.42
N GLU A 199 -0.03 28.44 11.67
CA GLU A 199 0.25 27.02 11.91
C GLU A 199 -1.06 26.21 12.02
N THR A 200 -1.98 26.43 11.05
CA THR A 200 -3.29 25.79 11.00
C THR A 200 -3.53 25.09 9.68
N PHE A 201 -4.27 24.00 9.72
CA PHE A 201 -4.79 23.32 8.55
C PHE A 201 -6.26 23.69 8.36
N ASN A 202 -6.60 24.19 7.19
CA ASN A 202 -7.92 24.74 6.90
C ASN A 202 -8.60 23.96 5.78
N LEU A 203 -9.83 23.55 6.03
CA LEU A 203 -10.78 23.04 5.04
C LEU A 203 -11.89 24.06 4.90
N SER A 204 -11.98 24.69 3.73
CA SER A 204 -12.99 25.72 3.46
C SER A 204 -14.12 25.15 2.63
N SER A 205 -15.36 25.53 2.99
CA SER A 205 -16.57 25.13 2.28
C SER A 205 -16.75 23.62 2.13
N LEU A 206 -16.41 22.87 3.17
CA LEU A 206 -16.59 21.41 3.19
C LEU A 206 -18.07 21.06 3.27
N SER A 207 -18.62 20.45 2.22
CA SER A 207 -19.93 19.81 2.25
C SER A 207 -19.82 18.43 2.92
N LEU A 208 -20.45 18.26 4.08
CA LEU A 208 -20.38 17.01 4.82
C LEU A 208 -20.99 15.82 4.07
N LEU A 209 -21.97 16.03 3.19
CA LEU A 209 -22.55 14.95 2.39
C LEU A 209 -21.81 14.70 1.08
N GLU A 210 -21.41 15.75 0.37
CA GLU A 210 -20.90 15.63 -1.00
C GLU A 210 -19.40 15.38 -1.06
N ASP A 211 -18.63 15.99 -0.14
CA ASP A 211 -17.17 15.95 -0.17
C ASP A 211 -16.56 14.81 0.63
N ILE A 212 -17.38 14.09 1.39
CA ILE A 212 -16.93 12.94 2.18
C ILE A 212 -17.50 11.65 1.62
N GLU A 213 -16.63 10.66 1.36
CA GLU A 213 -17.08 9.30 1.02
C GLU A 213 -17.46 8.54 2.28
N TRP A 214 -18.74 8.62 2.64
CA TRP A 214 -19.26 8.00 3.84
C TRP A 214 -19.36 6.47 3.71
N PRO A 215 -18.79 5.69 4.66
CA PRO A 215 -19.20 4.30 4.81
C PRO A 215 -20.70 4.17 5.09
N GLU A 216 -21.33 3.11 4.60
CA GLU A 216 -22.79 2.92 4.68
C GLU A 216 -23.35 3.05 6.10
N THR A 217 -22.64 2.47 7.08
CA THR A 217 -23.09 2.47 8.49
C THR A 217 -22.63 3.69 9.29
N ALA A 218 -21.81 4.55 8.68
CA ALA A 218 -21.24 5.70 9.39
C ALA A 218 -22.30 6.78 9.68
N SER A 219 -22.31 7.28 10.89
CA SER A 219 -23.15 8.39 11.33
C SER A 219 -22.35 9.65 11.67
N GLN A 220 -21.05 9.50 11.94
CA GLN A 220 -20.16 10.61 12.27
C GLN A 220 -18.82 10.46 11.55
N VAL A 221 -18.25 11.60 11.17
CA VAL A 221 -16.88 11.74 10.67
C VAL A 221 -16.00 12.40 11.73
N HIS A 222 -14.77 11.95 11.80
CA HIS A 222 -13.72 12.44 12.69
C HIS A 222 -12.58 12.96 11.84
N LEU A 223 -12.23 14.23 12.01
CA LEU A 223 -11.13 14.87 11.29
C LEU A 223 -10.09 15.37 12.28
N ALA A 224 -8.84 15.14 11.99
CA ALA A 224 -7.72 15.66 12.78
C ALA A 224 -6.46 15.75 11.92
N VAL A 225 -5.54 16.60 12.34
CA VAL A 225 -4.20 16.71 11.74
C VAL A 225 -3.12 16.49 12.79
N ALA A 226 -1.94 16.10 12.33
CA ALA A 226 -0.77 16.02 13.18
C ALA A 226 0.45 16.55 12.45
N GLN A 227 1.35 17.17 13.19
CA GLN A 227 2.71 17.46 12.75
C GLN A 227 3.64 16.44 13.38
N SER A 228 4.53 15.82 12.60
CA SER A 228 5.62 15.02 13.14
C SER A 228 6.95 15.59 12.70
N ASN A 229 7.80 15.97 13.64
CA ASN A 229 9.21 16.23 13.38
C ASN A 229 9.97 14.91 13.46
N TRP A 230 10.69 14.57 12.41
CA TRP A 230 11.53 13.39 12.35
C TRP A 230 13.00 13.79 12.25
N ASP A 231 13.74 13.53 13.31
CA ASP A 231 15.20 13.55 13.28
C ASP A 231 15.67 12.19 12.77
N TYR A 232 15.82 12.12 11.45
CA TYR A 232 16.18 10.87 10.77
C TYR A 232 17.66 10.50 10.95
N ILE A 233 18.50 11.39 11.49
CA ILE A 233 19.90 11.09 11.82
C ILE A 233 19.96 10.33 13.15
N ASN A 234 19.33 10.88 14.18
CA ASN A 234 19.35 10.31 15.53
C ASN A 234 18.24 9.29 15.79
N ASP A 235 17.41 9.02 14.78
CA ASP A 235 16.26 8.10 14.89
C ASP A 235 15.25 8.47 15.97
N THR A 236 15.09 9.79 16.21
CA THR A 236 14.10 10.32 17.15
C THR A 236 12.98 11.06 16.44
N PHE A 237 11.85 11.18 17.09
CA PHE A 237 10.71 11.92 16.55
C PHE A 237 9.84 12.49 17.66
N GLU A 238 9.12 13.55 17.32
CA GLU A 238 8.09 14.16 18.14
C GLU A 238 6.84 14.33 17.28
N THR A 239 5.66 14.09 17.84
CA THR A 239 4.39 14.27 17.12
C THR A 239 3.42 15.09 17.97
N ALA A 240 2.93 16.17 17.40
CA ALA A 240 1.90 17.03 17.95
C ALA A 240 0.60 16.85 17.16
N TYR A 241 -0.50 16.66 17.87
CA TYR A 241 -1.82 16.42 17.31
C TYR A 241 -2.72 17.64 17.52
N SER A 242 -3.62 17.89 16.56
CA SER A 242 -4.76 18.77 16.82
C SER A 242 -5.80 18.08 17.69
N GLU A 243 -6.74 18.85 18.21
CA GLU A 243 -8.01 18.31 18.66
C GLU A 243 -8.72 17.62 17.48
N GLU A 244 -9.47 16.58 17.78
CA GLU A 244 -10.27 15.83 16.81
C GLU A 244 -11.64 16.49 16.72
N VAL A 245 -11.99 16.99 15.54
CA VAL A 245 -13.32 17.55 15.28
C VAL A 245 -14.25 16.47 14.77
N VAL A 246 -15.49 16.47 15.27
CA VAL A 246 -16.47 15.42 14.97
C VAL A 246 -17.75 16.06 14.45
N TYR A 247 -18.23 15.57 13.30
CA TYR A 247 -19.48 16.04 12.70
C TYR A 247 -20.39 14.86 12.39
N ASN A 248 -21.70 15.10 12.52
CA ASN A 248 -22.71 14.15 12.08
C ASN A 248 -22.85 14.17 10.55
N LYS A 249 -23.39 13.06 10.02
CA LYS A 249 -23.75 12.98 8.60
C LYS A 249 -25.02 13.79 8.36
N GLU A 250 -24.86 15.03 7.93
CA GLU A 250 -25.95 15.99 7.67
C GLU A 250 -25.65 16.85 6.45
N ASP A 251 -26.69 17.40 5.83
CA ASP A 251 -26.56 18.34 4.71
C ASP A 251 -26.15 19.71 5.23
N LYS A 252 -24.84 19.92 5.36
CA LYS A 252 -24.25 21.15 5.88
C LYS A 252 -22.89 21.39 5.26
N THR A 253 -22.67 22.65 4.88
CA THR A 253 -21.35 23.15 4.47
C THR A 253 -20.70 23.92 5.61
N ILE A 254 -19.45 23.66 5.89
CA ILE A 254 -18.71 24.21 7.04
C ILE A 254 -17.27 24.56 6.67
N ASP A 255 -16.71 25.50 7.41
CA ASP A 255 -15.27 25.77 7.42
C ASP A 255 -14.66 25.14 8.68
N ILE A 256 -13.55 24.44 8.49
CA ILE A 256 -12.85 23.77 9.59
C ILE A 256 -11.42 24.28 9.67
N THR A 257 -11.00 24.68 10.85
CA THR A 257 -9.62 25.02 11.17
C THR A 257 -9.10 24.06 12.24
N MET A 258 -8.03 23.36 11.94
CA MET A 258 -7.37 22.45 12.87
C MET A 258 -5.96 22.92 13.18
N LYS A 259 -5.64 23.06 14.46
CA LYS A 259 -4.34 23.53 14.92
C LYS A 259 -3.68 22.45 15.79
N PRO A 260 -2.62 21.80 15.33
CA PRO A 260 -1.83 20.92 16.20
C PRO A 260 -1.04 21.72 17.22
N GLU A 261 -0.64 21.07 18.31
CA GLU A 261 0.28 21.65 19.26
C GLU A 261 1.63 21.95 18.59
N LYS A 262 2.41 22.85 19.21
CA LYS A 262 3.71 23.26 18.66
C LYS A 262 4.77 22.19 18.91
N LEU A 263 5.56 21.87 17.89
CA LEU A 263 6.72 21.02 17.98
C LEU A 263 7.93 21.78 18.51
N LYS A 264 8.87 21.05 19.15
CA LYS A 264 10.15 21.61 19.62
C LYS A 264 11.22 21.55 18.53
N GLY A 265 11.21 20.50 17.71
CA GLY A 265 12.17 20.32 16.61
C GLY A 265 11.59 20.71 15.26
N ASP A 266 12.48 20.92 14.27
CA ASP A 266 12.11 21.39 12.94
C ASP A 266 12.97 20.80 11.81
N GLN A 267 13.56 19.62 12.00
CA GLN A 267 14.48 19.01 11.03
C GLN A 267 13.72 18.54 9.77
N LEU A 268 12.81 17.61 9.93
CA LEU A 268 11.89 17.18 8.88
C LEU A 268 10.46 17.10 9.45
N VAL A 269 9.69 18.14 9.18
CA VAL A 269 8.32 18.25 9.70
C VAL A 269 7.31 17.85 8.64
N LEU A 270 6.56 16.78 8.91
CA LEU A 270 5.55 16.19 8.05
C LEU A 270 4.16 16.50 8.60
N LEU A 271 3.24 16.89 7.71
CA LEU A 271 1.83 17.06 8.01
C LEU A 271 1.06 15.78 7.67
N PHE A 272 0.40 15.22 8.68
CA PHE A 272 -0.50 14.09 8.54
C PHE A 272 -1.96 14.58 8.64
N VAL A 273 -2.79 14.11 7.72
CA VAL A 273 -4.23 14.31 7.76
C VAL A 273 -4.91 12.98 8.02
N PHE A 274 -5.81 12.96 8.99
CA PHE A 274 -6.57 11.79 9.38
C PHE A 274 -8.06 12.03 9.19
N ILE A 275 -8.75 11.05 8.60
CA ILE A 275 -10.20 10.95 8.57
C ILE A 275 -10.63 9.57 9.07
N GLY A 276 -11.56 9.56 10.01
CA GLY A 276 -12.12 8.35 10.56
C GLY A 276 -13.63 8.44 10.70
N PHE A 277 -14.25 7.32 10.99
CA PHE A 277 -15.72 7.24 11.08
C PHE A 277 -16.18 6.48 12.32
N SER A 278 -17.37 6.85 12.80
CA SER A 278 -18.10 6.12 13.83
C SER A 278 -19.56 5.90 13.41
N GLU A 279 -20.15 4.90 14.02
CA GLU A 279 -21.55 4.55 13.85
C GLU A 279 -22.34 4.70 15.17
N ASN A 280 -23.63 4.96 15.06
CA ASN A 280 -24.53 4.89 16.20
C ASN A 280 -25.11 3.47 16.30
N TYR A 281 -24.55 2.66 17.21
CA TYR A 281 -24.98 1.29 17.43
C TYR A 281 -25.66 1.15 18.79
N LYS A 282 -26.93 0.79 18.84
CA LYS A 282 -27.71 0.61 20.08
C LYS A 282 -27.59 1.81 21.04
N LYS A 283 -27.74 3.03 20.53
CA LYS A 283 -27.64 4.30 21.28
C LYS A 283 -26.21 4.59 21.82
N LYS A 284 -25.19 3.91 21.34
CA LYS A 284 -23.77 4.18 21.68
C LYS A 284 -22.99 4.50 20.42
N ILE A 285 -22.15 5.52 20.49
CA ILE A 285 -21.22 5.84 19.40
C ILE A 285 -20.06 4.83 19.46
N ARG A 286 -19.79 4.17 18.35
CA ARG A 286 -18.74 3.19 18.21
C ARG A 286 -17.86 3.50 17.01
N PRO A 287 -16.53 3.59 17.15
CA PRO A 287 -15.63 3.74 16.01
C PRO A 287 -15.78 2.59 15.02
N LEU A 288 -15.79 2.90 13.74
CA LEU A 288 -15.74 1.89 12.69
C LEU A 288 -14.37 1.22 12.63
N LYS A 289 -14.31 0.09 11.92
CA LYS A 289 -13.05 -0.63 11.70
C LYS A 289 -12.04 0.28 10.97
N ARG A 290 -10.76 0.12 11.28
CA ARG A 290 -9.66 0.89 10.68
C ARG A 290 -9.62 0.85 9.14
N SER A 291 -10.21 -0.18 8.52
CA SER A 291 -10.31 -0.31 7.07
C SER A 291 -11.18 0.76 6.40
N PHE A 292 -11.99 1.48 7.16
CA PHE A 292 -12.81 2.59 6.68
C PHE A 292 -12.13 3.94 6.81
N ASN A 293 -11.06 4.02 7.59
CA ASN A 293 -10.38 5.27 7.92
C ASN A 293 -9.20 5.50 6.98
N SER A 294 -8.80 6.76 6.83
CA SER A 294 -7.62 7.19 6.07
C SER A 294 -6.63 7.95 6.93
N VAL A 295 -5.36 7.83 6.63
CA VAL A 295 -4.28 8.71 7.09
C VAL A 295 -3.23 8.85 5.99
N THR A 296 -2.85 10.10 5.70
CA THR A 296 -1.96 10.44 4.59
C THR A 296 -0.96 11.49 5.04
N ILE A 297 0.28 11.40 4.54
CA ILE A 297 1.24 12.51 4.60
C ILE A 297 0.84 13.51 3.51
N GLN A 298 0.23 14.60 3.92
CA GLN A 298 -0.30 15.61 2.99
C GLN A 298 0.80 16.53 2.45
N GLN A 299 1.76 16.90 3.29
CA GLN A 299 2.76 17.92 2.96
C GLN A 299 3.99 17.81 3.84
N ILE A 300 5.12 18.29 3.31
CA ILE A 300 6.32 18.60 4.09
C ILE A 300 6.22 20.07 4.51
N LEU A 301 6.22 20.32 5.80
CA LEU A 301 6.11 21.69 6.35
C LEU A 301 7.47 22.36 6.48
N LYS A 302 8.48 21.60 6.90
CA LYS A 302 9.88 22.02 7.02
C LYS A 302 10.80 20.88 6.64
N HIS A 303 11.91 21.22 6.04
CA HIS A 303 13.02 20.31 5.77
C HIS A 303 14.31 21.07 5.86
N ASN A 304 15.11 20.76 6.88
CA ASN A 304 16.43 21.29 7.11
C ASN A 304 17.44 20.14 6.88
N PRO A 305 17.93 19.95 5.61
CA PRO A 305 18.92 18.92 5.31
C PRO A 305 20.23 19.23 6.06
N ILE A 306 21.00 18.20 6.36
CA ILE A 306 22.26 18.28 7.14
C ILE A 306 23.45 18.20 6.20
#